data_aca214e4bd4afdd0e98c966df350bf11
#
_entry.id   aca214e4bd4afdd0e98c966df350bf11
#
_cell.length_a   1.000
_cell.length_b   1.000
_cell.length_c   1.000
_cell.angle_alpha   90.00
_cell.angle_beta   90.00
_cell.angle_gamma   90.00
#
_symmetry.space_group_name_H-M   'P 1'
#
loop_
_entity.id
_entity.type
_entity.pdbx_description
1 polymer ?
#
loop_
_entity_poly.entity_id
_entity_poly.type
_entity_poly.pdbx_seq_one_letter_code
_entity_poly.pdbx_strand_id
1 'polypeptide(L)'
;MKKLPKIIKFNKKLLNNIDVIFTALPNGQSQEISKNLLHKNTLIDLAADFRLKKASDYFKWYKLKHKAPHLIKKSIYALPEITGNDIKKFQIIGCPGCYPTSILLPLIPLIKKKLFKLNNIIIDSKSGYSGAGRGVHKKYKDKNLNESLSAYGVSFHRHNSEIEQTI
;
A
#
# COMPACT_ATOMS: atom_id res chain seq x y z
N MET A 1 -26.88 -9.08 -21.69
CA MET A 1 -26.13 -9.02 -20.41
C MET A 1 -24.70 -9.47 -20.65
N LYS A 2 -23.69 -8.64 -20.31
CA LYS A 2 -22.28 -9.09 -20.36
C LYS A 2 -22.07 -10.21 -19.32
N LYS A 3 -21.56 -11.35 -19.77
CA LYS A 3 -21.25 -12.48 -18.88
C LYS A 3 -20.15 -12.07 -17.91
N LEU A 4 -20.40 -12.07 -16.62
CA LEU A 4 -19.40 -11.76 -15.60
C LEU A 4 -18.25 -12.78 -15.65
N PRO A 5 -17.00 -12.36 -15.39
CA PRO A 5 -15.88 -13.27 -15.37
C PRO A 5 -16.06 -14.30 -14.25
N LYS A 6 -15.66 -15.55 -14.53
CA LYS A 6 -15.70 -16.62 -13.53
C LYS A 6 -14.64 -16.42 -12.48
N ILE A 7 -15.04 -16.41 -11.20
CA ILE A 7 -14.11 -16.39 -10.07
C ILE A 7 -13.56 -17.80 -9.86
N ILE A 8 -12.24 -17.92 -9.81
CA ILE A 8 -11.56 -19.20 -9.59
C ILE A 8 -10.57 -19.07 -8.42
N LYS A 9 -10.27 -20.19 -7.76
CA LYS A 9 -9.24 -20.24 -6.71
C LYS A 9 -7.86 -20.04 -7.34
N PHE A 10 -7.02 -19.23 -6.68
CA PHE A 10 -5.64 -19.03 -7.12
C PHE A 10 -4.88 -20.37 -7.19
N ASN A 11 -4.18 -20.57 -8.30
CA ASN A 11 -3.27 -21.69 -8.54
C ASN A 11 -1.99 -21.16 -9.22
N LYS A 12 -0.83 -21.63 -8.79
CA LYS A 12 0.47 -21.22 -9.35
C LYS A 12 0.58 -21.41 -10.87
N LYS A 13 -0.10 -22.41 -11.44
CA LYS A 13 -0.13 -22.62 -12.91
C LYS A 13 -0.72 -21.44 -13.68
N LEU A 14 -1.57 -20.64 -13.05
CA LEU A 14 -2.13 -19.44 -13.67
C LEU A 14 -1.06 -18.42 -14.04
N LEU A 15 0.06 -18.37 -13.30
CA LEU A 15 1.16 -17.45 -13.55
C LEU A 15 1.83 -17.63 -14.92
N ASN A 16 1.69 -18.81 -15.51
CA ASN A 16 2.22 -19.08 -16.86
C ASN A 16 1.54 -18.27 -17.96
N ASN A 17 0.29 -17.85 -17.76
CA ASN A 17 -0.54 -17.18 -18.77
C ASN A 17 -0.91 -15.75 -18.37
N ILE A 18 -0.22 -15.18 -17.36
CA ILE A 18 -0.51 -13.84 -16.83
C ILE A 18 0.78 -13.04 -16.82
N ASP A 19 0.71 -11.79 -17.26
CA ASP A 19 1.84 -10.87 -17.21
C ASP A 19 1.76 -9.95 -15.99
N VAL A 20 0.57 -9.45 -15.66
CA VAL A 20 0.33 -8.52 -14.55
C VAL A 20 -0.66 -9.11 -13.55
N ILE A 21 -0.30 -9.02 -12.27
CA ILE A 21 -1.09 -9.54 -11.15
C ILE A 21 -1.38 -8.39 -10.19
N PHE A 22 -2.64 -8.17 -9.89
CA PHE A 22 -3.05 -7.26 -8.81
C PHE A 22 -3.39 -8.07 -7.56
N THR A 23 -2.81 -7.68 -6.43
CA THR A 23 -3.16 -8.25 -5.13
C THR A 23 -3.84 -7.22 -4.24
N ALA A 24 -5.02 -7.56 -3.72
CA ALA A 24 -5.78 -6.77 -2.73
C ALA A 24 -6.14 -7.69 -1.57
N LEU A 25 -5.11 -8.25 -0.92
CA LEU A 25 -5.21 -9.31 0.08
C LEU A 25 -4.87 -8.79 1.49
N PRO A 26 -5.26 -9.49 2.54
CA PRO A 26 -4.75 -9.23 3.89
C PRO A 26 -3.22 -9.28 3.93
N ASN A 27 -2.63 -8.48 4.84
CA ASN A 27 -1.18 -8.38 4.99
C ASN A 27 -0.51 -9.76 5.17
N GLY A 28 0.60 -9.97 4.51
CA GLY A 28 1.38 -11.21 4.50
C GLY A 28 0.97 -12.21 3.41
N GLN A 29 -0.16 -12.04 2.75
CA GLN A 29 -0.61 -12.96 1.69
C GLN A 29 -0.01 -12.65 0.31
N SER A 30 0.18 -11.38 -0.02
CA SER A 30 0.87 -10.98 -1.25
C SER A 30 2.32 -11.47 -1.25
N GLN A 31 2.96 -11.52 -0.08
CA GLN A 31 4.31 -12.07 0.09
C GLN A 31 4.38 -13.57 -0.27
N GLU A 32 3.34 -14.35 0.03
CA GLU A 32 3.30 -15.77 -0.35
C GLU A 32 3.13 -15.97 -1.86
N ILE A 33 2.30 -15.15 -2.50
CA ILE A 33 2.12 -15.18 -3.96
C ILE A 33 3.44 -14.78 -4.64
N SER A 34 4.10 -13.73 -4.15
CA SER A 34 5.32 -13.18 -4.75
C SER A 34 6.48 -14.16 -4.84
N LYS A 35 6.55 -15.14 -3.92
CA LYS A 35 7.55 -16.22 -3.97
C LYS A 35 7.46 -17.11 -5.21
N ASN A 36 6.32 -17.11 -5.88
CA ASN A 36 6.05 -17.98 -7.03
C ASN A 36 6.04 -17.21 -8.37
N LEU A 37 6.34 -15.90 -8.36
CA LEU A 37 6.36 -15.11 -9.58
C LEU A 37 7.41 -15.64 -10.56
N LEU A 38 7.01 -15.77 -11.82
CA LEU A 38 7.90 -16.02 -12.94
C LEU A 38 8.60 -14.70 -13.35
N HIS A 39 9.70 -14.80 -14.07
CA HIS A 39 10.46 -13.62 -14.51
C HIS A 39 9.60 -12.59 -15.26
N LYS A 40 8.64 -13.07 -16.06
CA LYS A 40 7.74 -12.22 -16.85
C LYS A 40 6.60 -11.57 -16.04
N ASN A 41 6.28 -12.09 -14.84
CA ASN A 41 5.17 -11.58 -14.07
C ASN A 41 5.54 -10.27 -13.37
N THR A 42 4.65 -9.30 -13.42
CA THR A 42 4.70 -8.08 -12.60
C THR A 42 3.59 -8.13 -11.55
N LEU A 43 3.95 -7.95 -10.29
CA LEU A 43 3.00 -7.89 -9.17
C LEU A 43 2.75 -6.43 -8.79
N ILE A 44 1.49 -6.02 -8.80
CA ILE A 44 1.03 -4.74 -8.26
C ILE A 44 0.28 -5.01 -6.95
N ASP A 45 0.92 -4.69 -5.84
CA ASP A 45 0.40 -4.97 -4.50
C ASP A 45 -0.32 -3.76 -3.92
N LEU A 46 -1.63 -3.85 -3.75
CA LEU A 46 -2.48 -2.84 -3.13
C LEU A 46 -2.48 -2.95 -1.59
N ALA A 47 -1.96 -4.07 -1.05
CA ALA A 47 -1.76 -4.26 0.38
C ALA A 47 -0.46 -3.56 0.86
N ALA A 48 -0.07 -3.82 2.10
CA ALA A 48 1.09 -3.17 2.71
C ALA A 48 2.39 -3.98 2.59
N ASP A 49 2.35 -5.12 1.92
CA ASP A 49 3.38 -6.15 2.00
C ASP A 49 4.73 -5.72 1.43
N PHE A 50 4.71 -4.83 0.42
CA PHE A 50 5.92 -4.34 -0.24
C PHE A 50 6.05 -2.81 -0.22
N ARG A 51 5.44 -2.14 0.76
CA ARG A 51 5.53 -0.68 0.89
C ARG A 51 6.81 -0.21 1.56
N LEU A 52 7.37 -1.01 2.48
CA LEU A 52 8.51 -0.60 3.30
C LEU A 52 9.81 -1.21 2.80
N LYS A 53 10.88 -0.41 2.84
CA LYS A 53 12.22 -0.78 2.34
C LYS A 53 12.93 -1.83 3.19
N LYS A 54 12.49 -2.04 4.44
CA LYS A 54 13.13 -2.98 5.39
C LYS A 54 12.09 -3.90 6.03
N ALA A 55 12.44 -5.18 6.16
CA ALA A 55 11.60 -6.16 6.87
C ALA A 55 11.45 -5.85 8.37
N SER A 56 12.45 -5.21 8.98
CA SER A 56 12.39 -4.72 10.36
C SER A 56 11.30 -3.65 10.55
N ASP A 57 11.21 -2.71 9.60
CA ASP A 57 10.19 -1.66 9.64
C ASP A 57 8.80 -2.24 9.41
N TYR A 58 8.66 -3.22 8.51
CA TYR A 58 7.42 -3.96 8.34
C TYR A 58 6.99 -4.62 9.66
N PHE A 59 7.90 -5.29 10.36
CA PHE A 59 7.62 -5.88 11.67
C PHE A 59 7.25 -4.82 12.71
N LYS A 60 8.00 -3.72 12.78
CA LYS A 60 7.74 -2.61 13.72
C LYS A 60 6.31 -2.07 13.55
N TRP A 61 5.87 -1.81 12.31
CA TRP A 61 4.62 -1.12 12.03
C TRP A 61 3.40 -2.04 11.87
N TYR A 62 3.59 -3.24 11.30
CA TYR A 62 2.50 -4.18 11.05
C TYR A 62 2.43 -5.32 12.06
N LYS A 63 3.43 -5.47 12.96
CA LYS A 63 3.56 -6.55 13.95
C LYS A 63 3.53 -7.94 13.32
N LEU A 64 3.93 -8.05 12.06
CA LEU A 64 4.01 -9.28 11.28
C LEU A 64 5.42 -9.50 10.76
N LYS A 65 5.95 -10.72 10.87
CA LYS A 65 7.21 -11.08 10.25
C LYS A 65 7.05 -11.13 8.73
N HIS A 66 7.93 -10.42 8.01
CA HIS A 66 7.89 -10.43 6.54
C HIS A 66 8.28 -11.83 6.01
N LYS A 67 7.40 -12.45 5.22
CA LYS A 67 7.57 -13.84 4.75
C LYS A 67 8.45 -13.98 3.52
N ALA A 68 8.75 -12.88 2.83
CA ALA A 68 9.61 -12.84 1.64
C ALA A 68 10.59 -11.65 1.67
N PRO A 69 11.44 -11.49 2.71
CA PRO A 69 12.30 -10.33 2.89
C PRO A 69 13.31 -10.15 1.75
N HIS A 70 13.75 -11.25 1.13
CA HIS A 70 14.67 -11.25 -0.01
C HIS A 70 14.07 -10.63 -1.27
N LEU A 71 12.74 -10.51 -1.36
CA LEU A 71 12.04 -9.89 -2.49
C LEU A 71 11.87 -8.37 -2.34
N ILE A 72 12.11 -7.81 -1.16
CA ILE A 72 12.02 -6.36 -0.94
C ILE A 72 12.94 -5.61 -1.91
N LYS A 73 14.14 -6.11 -2.16
CA LYS A 73 15.08 -5.53 -3.13
C LYS A 73 14.59 -5.57 -4.60
N LYS A 74 13.60 -6.40 -4.90
CA LYS A 74 12.94 -6.48 -6.22
C LYS A 74 11.65 -5.67 -6.28
N SER A 75 11.33 -4.95 -5.20
CA SER A 75 10.13 -4.14 -5.11
C SER A 75 10.43 -2.65 -5.09
N ILE A 76 9.49 -1.86 -5.56
CA ILE A 76 9.48 -0.41 -5.45
C ILE A 76 8.18 0.04 -4.79
N TYR A 77 8.30 0.97 -3.84
CA TYR A 77 7.16 1.74 -3.33
C TYR A 77 6.87 2.85 -4.33
N ALA A 78 5.74 2.82 -5.00
CA ALA A 78 5.52 3.62 -6.19
C ALA A 78 4.26 4.47 -6.13
N LEU A 79 4.48 5.78 -6.23
CA LEU A 79 3.53 6.76 -6.74
C LEU A 79 3.97 7.09 -8.17
N PRO A 80 3.24 6.69 -9.22
CA PRO A 80 3.67 6.84 -10.62
C PRO A 80 4.07 8.26 -10.98
N GLU A 81 3.39 9.26 -10.43
CA GLU A 81 3.64 10.69 -10.66
C GLU A 81 5.02 11.14 -10.11
N ILE A 82 5.57 10.38 -9.16
CA ILE A 82 6.83 10.68 -8.49
C ILE A 82 7.94 9.76 -8.98
N THR A 83 7.65 8.48 -9.11
CA THR A 83 8.60 7.43 -9.50
C THR A 83 8.82 7.35 -11.01
N GLY A 84 7.82 7.77 -11.80
CA GLY A 84 7.93 7.81 -13.26
C GLY A 84 8.33 6.46 -13.86
N ASN A 85 9.25 6.46 -14.81
CA ASN A 85 9.73 5.27 -15.51
C ASN A 85 10.53 4.28 -14.66
N ASP A 86 10.96 4.65 -13.46
CA ASP A 86 11.70 3.74 -12.58
C ASP A 86 10.88 2.51 -12.17
N ILE A 87 9.55 2.61 -12.18
CA ILE A 87 8.64 1.48 -11.94
C ILE A 87 8.96 0.28 -12.84
N LYS A 88 9.35 0.52 -14.10
CA LYS A 88 9.64 -0.53 -15.09
C LYS A 88 10.83 -1.41 -14.74
N LYS A 89 11.68 -0.98 -13.81
CA LYS A 89 12.88 -1.71 -13.37
C LYS A 89 12.57 -2.78 -12.32
N PHE A 90 11.33 -2.81 -11.79
CA PHE A 90 10.96 -3.64 -10.66
C PHE A 90 9.87 -4.64 -11.02
N GLN A 91 9.97 -5.83 -10.44
CA GLN A 91 8.99 -6.90 -10.62
C GLN A 91 7.80 -6.76 -9.66
N ILE A 92 7.99 -6.10 -8.52
CA ILE A 92 6.97 -5.93 -7.49
C ILE A 92 6.78 -4.44 -7.23
N ILE A 93 5.54 -3.99 -7.34
CA ILE A 93 5.15 -2.59 -7.17
C ILE A 93 4.23 -2.50 -5.96
N GLY A 94 4.73 -1.94 -4.86
CA GLY A 94 3.95 -1.67 -3.65
C GLY A 94 3.20 -0.34 -3.79
N CYS A 95 1.87 -0.40 -3.87
CA CYS A 95 1.04 0.79 -3.95
C CYS A 95 0.92 1.47 -2.58
N PRO A 96 1.00 2.80 -2.50
CA PRO A 96 0.85 3.56 -1.27
C PRO A 96 -0.50 3.36 -0.58
N GLY A 97 -0.52 3.61 0.74
CA GLY A 97 -1.77 3.77 1.46
C GLY A 97 -2.49 5.06 1.07
N CYS A 98 -3.78 5.18 1.45
CA CYS A 98 -4.61 6.34 1.09
C CYS A 98 -4.05 7.66 1.64
N TYR A 99 -3.66 7.72 2.92
CA TYR A 99 -3.05 8.92 3.50
C TYR A 99 -1.68 9.26 2.88
N PRO A 100 -0.72 8.31 2.73
CA PRO A 100 0.51 8.60 2.01
C PRO A 100 0.27 9.17 0.61
N THR A 101 -0.70 8.63 -0.13
CA THR A 101 -1.04 9.14 -1.46
C THR A 101 -1.49 10.60 -1.39
N SER A 102 -2.47 10.91 -0.53
CA SER A 102 -3.02 12.27 -0.40
C SER A 102 -2.00 13.29 0.13
N ILE A 103 -0.99 12.84 0.89
CA ILE A 103 0.03 13.67 1.51
C ILE A 103 1.24 13.85 0.60
N LEU A 104 1.76 12.77 0.03
CA LEU A 104 3.00 12.80 -0.73
C LEU A 104 2.85 13.44 -2.11
N LEU A 105 1.68 13.28 -2.75
CA LEU A 105 1.45 13.90 -4.07
C LEU A 105 1.59 15.43 -4.05
N PRO A 106 0.97 16.18 -3.13
CA PRO A 106 1.17 17.62 -3.05
C PRO A 106 2.51 18.00 -2.40
N LEU A 107 3.02 17.22 -1.44
CA LEU A 107 4.16 17.60 -0.63
C LEU A 107 5.50 17.44 -1.38
N ILE A 108 5.70 16.33 -2.08
CA ILE A 108 6.99 16.03 -2.73
C ILE A 108 7.40 17.07 -3.80
N PRO A 109 6.51 17.56 -4.69
CA PRO A 109 6.86 18.62 -5.62
C PRO A 109 7.35 19.90 -4.92
N LEU A 110 6.74 20.26 -3.80
CA LEU A 110 7.10 21.44 -3.01
C LEU A 110 8.47 21.27 -2.34
N ILE A 111 8.73 20.07 -1.79
CA ILE A 111 10.03 19.71 -1.20
C ILE A 111 11.13 19.75 -2.25
N LYS A 112 10.91 19.14 -3.42
CA LYS A 112 11.89 19.13 -4.53
C LYS A 112 12.25 20.54 -4.98
N LYS A 113 11.29 21.45 -4.94
CA LYS A 113 11.51 22.87 -5.28
C LYS A 113 12.02 23.71 -4.11
N LYS A 114 12.25 23.11 -2.93
CA LYS A 114 12.73 23.77 -1.70
C LYS A 114 11.86 24.98 -1.28
N LEU A 115 10.56 24.88 -1.47
CA LEU A 115 9.62 26.00 -1.21
C LEU A 115 9.31 26.18 0.27
N PHE A 116 9.65 25.22 1.15
CA PHE A 116 9.51 25.33 2.59
C PHE A 116 10.53 24.44 3.32
N LYS A 117 10.62 24.66 4.65
CA LYS A 117 11.48 23.83 5.53
C LYS A 117 10.71 22.59 5.98
N LEU A 118 11.41 21.46 6.13
CA LEU A 118 10.80 20.17 6.53
C LEU A 118 10.46 20.08 8.02
N ASN A 119 10.82 21.07 8.83
CA ASN A 119 10.50 21.12 10.24
C ASN A 119 9.09 21.71 10.47
N ASN A 120 8.39 21.16 11.46
CA ASN A 120 7.05 21.63 11.88
C ASN A 120 5.96 21.52 10.80
N ILE A 121 6.00 20.47 9.99
CA ILE A 121 4.93 20.16 9.04
C ILE A 121 3.75 19.58 9.81
N ILE A 122 2.59 20.27 9.72
CA ILE A 122 1.33 19.80 10.29
C ILE A 122 0.48 19.26 9.16
N ILE A 123 0.03 18.01 9.30
CA ILE A 123 -0.81 17.32 8.32
C ILE A 123 -2.14 16.96 8.98
N ASP A 124 -3.22 17.56 8.51
CA ASP A 124 -4.59 17.22 8.91
C ASP A 124 -5.29 16.49 7.76
N SER A 125 -5.32 15.18 7.82
CA SER A 125 -5.86 14.31 6.76
C SER A 125 -7.05 13.50 7.26
N LYS A 126 -8.18 13.62 6.59
CA LYS A 126 -9.44 12.99 6.96
C LYS A 126 -9.81 11.88 5.97
N SER A 127 -10.45 10.83 6.46
CA SER A 127 -10.92 9.70 5.67
C SER A 127 -12.36 9.35 6.05
N GLY A 128 -13.18 9.06 5.05
CA GLY A 128 -14.49 8.48 5.32
C GLY A 128 -14.37 7.08 5.96
N TYR A 129 -15.38 6.67 6.72
CA TYR A 129 -15.39 5.38 7.42
C TYR A 129 -15.27 4.17 6.47
N SER A 130 -15.66 4.30 5.21
CA SER A 130 -15.47 3.26 4.19
C SER A 130 -14.00 2.90 3.94
N GLY A 131 -13.07 3.83 4.21
CA GLY A 131 -11.64 3.59 4.14
C GLY A 131 -11.11 2.55 5.13
N ALA A 132 -11.87 2.24 6.19
CA ALA A 132 -11.53 1.20 7.14
C ALA A 132 -11.74 -0.23 6.62
N GLY A 133 -12.32 -0.38 5.41
CA GLY A 133 -12.52 -1.65 4.74
C GLY A 133 -13.76 -2.44 5.21
N ARG A 134 -14.02 -3.55 4.55
CA ARG A 134 -15.25 -4.35 4.73
C ARG A 134 -15.43 -4.96 6.12
N GLY A 135 -14.35 -5.27 6.83
CA GLY A 135 -14.41 -5.91 8.16
C GLY A 135 -14.87 -5.01 9.30
N VAL A 136 -14.95 -3.70 9.07
CA VAL A 136 -15.20 -2.70 10.11
C VAL A 136 -16.68 -2.32 10.22
N HIS A 137 -17.54 -2.79 9.31
CA HIS A 137 -18.99 -2.50 9.33
C HIS A 137 -19.68 -2.82 10.66
N LYS A 138 -19.18 -3.79 11.44
CA LYS A 138 -19.74 -4.10 12.77
C LYS A 138 -19.49 -2.98 13.80
N LYS A 139 -18.35 -2.28 13.69
CA LYS A 139 -17.95 -1.21 14.61
C LYS A 139 -18.65 0.12 14.29
N TYR A 140 -19.09 0.31 13.05
CA TYR A 140 -19.69 1.54 12.55
C TYR A 140 -21.19 1.39 12.23
N LYS A 141 -21.90 0.53 12.98
CA LYS A 141 -23.37 0.41 12.89
C LYS A 141 -24.13 1.51 13.64
N ASP A 142 -23.41 2.46 14.23
CA ASP A 142 -24.01 3.56 14.96
C ASP A 142 -24.74 4.50 13.99
N LYS A 143 -26.00 4.83 14.32
CA LYS A 143 -26.84 5.75 13.53
C LYS A 143 -26.26 7.16 13.45
N ASN A 144 -25.44 7.56 14.44
CA ASN A 144 -24.81 8.89 14.52
C ASN A 144 -23.48 8.99 13.77
N LEU A 145 -23.05 7.93 13.09
CA LEU A 145 -21.74 7.89 12.42
C LEU A 145 -21.60 8.97 11.33
N ASN A 146 -22.69 9.32 10.66
CA ASN A 146 -22.64 10.23 9.51
C ASN A 146 -22.23 11.67 9.90
N GLU A 147 -22.40 12.06 11.16
CA GLU A 147 -22.05 13.39 11.68
C GLU A 147 -20.91 13.38 12.69
N SER A 148 -20.21 12.24 12.81
CA SER A 148 -19.15 12.08 13.79
C SER A 148 -17.77 12.13 13.15
N LEU A 149 -16.81 12.67 13.89
CA LEU A 149 -15.39 12.66 13.57
C LEU A 149 -14.61 12.11 14.77
N SER A 150 -13.75 11.13 14.53
CA SER A 150 -12.91 10.58 15.59
C SER A 150 -11.48 10.40 15.12
N ALA A 151 -10.51 10.76 15.97
CA ALA A 151 -9.11 10.43 15.74
C ALA A 151 -8.87 8.92 15.95
N TYR A 152 -7.99 8.34 15.14
CA TYR A 152 -7.56 6.96 15.30
C TYR A 152 -6.06 6.83 15.00
N GLY A 153 -5.43 5.76 15.52
CA GLY A 153 -3.99 5.54 15.34
C GLY A 153 -3.15 6.68 15.94
N VAL A 154 -3.64 7.32 17.01
CA VAL A 154 -2.95 8.41 17.70
C VAL A 154 -1.57 7.94 18.14
N SER A 155 -0.54 8.75 17.87
CA SER A 155 0.88 8.50 18.11
C SER A 155 1.50 7.33 17.31
N PHE A 156 0.73 6.41 16.75
CA PHE A 156 1.25 5.25 16.01
C PHE A 156 0.36 4.84 14.85
N HIS A 157 0.39 5.62 13.76
CA HIS A 157 -0.33 5.25 12.53
C HIS A 157 0.62 4.61 11.53
N ARG A 158 0.26 3.44 10.97
CA ARG A 158 1.10 2.66 10.04
C ARG A 158 1.58 3.45 8.83
N HIS A 159 0.76 4.35 8.31
CA HIS A 159 1.11 5.19 7.17
C HIS A 159 2.22 6.21 7.44
N ASN A 160 2.53 6.51 8.72
CA ASN A 160 3.67 7.37 9.05
C ASN A 160 4.97 6.80 8.49
N SER A 161 5.15 5.48 8.57
CA SER A 161 6.34 4.82 8.02
C SER A 161 6.52 5.02 6.52
N GLU A 162 5.41 5.06 5.77
CA GLU A 162 5.44 5.29 4.32
C GLU A 162 5.82 6.75 4.00
N ILE A 163 5.29 7.70 4.78
CA ILE A 163 5.58 9.13 4.62
C ILE A 163 7.03 9.41 4.98
N GLU A 164 7.46 8.98 6.16
CA GLU A 164 8.82 9.20 6.69
C GLU A 164 9.92 8.61 5.79
N GLN A 165 9.69 7.44 5.19
CA GLN A 165 10.68 6.84 4.29
C GLN A 165 10.77 7.54 2.93
N THR A 166 9.80 8.40 2.59
CA THR A 166 9.65 8.98 1.24
C THR A 166 10.09 10.45 1.21
N ILE A 167 9.94 11.15 2.34
CA ILE A 167 10.43 12.52 2.53
C ILE A 167 11.89 12.52 2.93
#